data_dd86f5c45679a3e35aa55d2541e91672
#
_entry.id   dd86f5c45679a3e35aa55d2541e91672
#
_cell.length_a   1.000
_cell.length_b   1.000
_cell.length_c   1.000
_cell.angle_alpha   90.00
_cell.angle_beta   90.00
_cell.angle_gamma   90.00
#
_symmetry.space_group_name_H-M   'P 1'
#
loop_
_entity.id
_entity.type
_entity.pdbx_description
1 polymer ?
#
loop_
_entity_poly.entity_id
_entity_poly.type
_entity_poly.pdbx_seq_one_letter_code
_entity_poly.pdbx_strand_id
1 'polypeptide(L)' 'NNNEIPVDLKQDIKSVLSYMDQLLENLPEDKISEFAKSEHFVTYKKLFQELGLS' A
#
# COMPACT_ATOMS: atom_id res chain seq x y z
N ASN A 1 13.45 -20.05 2.67
CA ASN A 1 12.04 -20.38 2.56
C ASN A 1 11.45 -19.78 1.29
N ASN A 2 10.80 -20.60 0.47
CA ASN A 2 10.32 -20.18 -0.83
C ASN A 2 9.13 -19.22 -0.75
N ASN A 3 8.51 -19.12 0.43
CA ASN A 3 7.34 -18.28 0.60
C ASN A 3 7.68 -16.89 1.14
N GLU A 4 8.94 -16.65 1.41
CA GLU A 4 9.35 -15.35 1.94
C GLU A 4 9.75 -14.41 0.83
N ILE A 5 9.35 -13.15 1.00
CA ILE A 5 9.75 -12.10 0.07
C ILE A 5 11.17 -11.67 0.40
N PRO A 6 12.08 -11.60 -0.59
CA PRO A 6 13.43 -11.12 -0.33
C PRO A 6 13.41 -9.73 0.31
N VAL A 7 14.37 -9.47 1.18
CA VAL A 7 14.43 -8.20 1.91
C VAL A 7 14.50 -7.01 0.95
N ASP A 8 15.28 -7.13 -0.11
CA ASP A 8 15.42 -6.04 -1.08
C ASP A 8 14.09 -5.72 -1.75
N LEU A 9 13.36 -6.77 -2.16
CA LEU A 9 12.06 -6.58 -2.79
C LEU A 9 11.05 -5.99 -1.80
N LYS A 10 11.09 -6.47 -0.56
CA LYS A 10 10.22 -5.95 0.48
C LYS A 10 10.44 -4.45 0.69
N GLN A 11 11.69 -4.03 0.70
CA GLN A 11 12.02 -2.62 0.89
C GLN A 11 11.59 -1.78 -0.30
N ASP A 12 11.72 -2.32 -1.50
CA ASP A 12 11.28 -1.63 -2.70
C ASP A 12 9.76 -1.44 -2.70
N ILE A 13 9.04 -2.48 -2.31
CA ILE A 13 7.58 -2.39 -2.20
C ILE A 13 7.20 -1.36 -1.14
N LYS A 14 7.90 -1.38 -0.02
CA LYS A 14 7.65 -0.42 1.05
C LYS A 14 7.82 1.01 0.57
N SER A 15 8.87 1.27 -0.19
CA SER A 15 9.13 2.60 -0.75
C SER A 15 8.01 3.05 -1.67
N VAL A 16 7.57 2.15 -2.56
CA VAL A 16 6.49 2.47 -3.48
C VAL A 16 5.19 2.74 -2.74
N LEU A 17 4.86 1.90 -1.76
CA LEU A 17 3.63 2.07 -1.00
C LEU A 17 3.64 3.37 -0.19
N SER A 18 4.80 3.75 0.36
CA SER A 18 4.93 5.00 1.09
C SER A 18 4.70 6.20 0.17
N TYR A 19 5.23 6.12 -1.05
CA TYR A 19 5.02 7.17 -2.04
C TYR A 19 3.55 7.25 -2.45
N MET A 20 2.92 6.11 -2.66
CA MET A 20 1.50 6.06 -2.97
C MET A 20 0.65 6.67 -1.87
N ASP A 21 1.02 6.40 -0.62
CA ASP A 21 0.31 6.98 0.52
C ASP A 21 0.37 8.50 0.49
N GLN A 22 1.53 9.07 0.16
CA GLN A 22 1.66 10.51 0.02
C GLN A 22 0.81 11.07 -1.11
N LEU A 23 0.75 10.36 -2.23
CA LEU A 23 -0.09 10.77 -3.35
C LEU A 23 -1.56 10.76 -2.96
N LEU A 24 -1.98 9.75 -2.20
CA LEU A 24 -3.37 9.65 -1.76
C LEU A 24 -3.75 10.84 -0.88
N GLU A 25 -2.85 11.31 -0.04
CA GLU A 25 -3.13 12.46 0.82
C GLU A 25 -3.39 13.74 0.03
N ASN A 26 -2.89 13.82 -1.19
CA ASN A 26 -3.03 15.00 -2.03
C ASN A 26 -4.20 14.90 -3.01
N LEU A 27 -4.93 13.79 -3.00
CA LEU A 27 -6.08 13.63 -3.88
C LEU A 27 -7.30 14.38 -3.36
N PRO A 28 -8.20 14.79 -4.27
CA PRO A 28 -9.49 15.34 -3.84
C PRO A 28 -10.28 14.34 -3.00
N GLU A 29 -11.10 14.85 -2.11
CA GLU A 29 -11.87 14.01 -1.18
C GLU A 29 -12.71 12.95 -1.89
N ASP A 30 -13.32 13.31 -3.00
CA ASP A 30 -14.17 12.38 -3.73
C ASP A 30 -13.37 11.19 -4.28
N LYS A 31 -12.14 11.44 -4.69
CA LYS A 31 -11.27 10.38 -5.18
C LYS A 31 -10.78 9.49 -4.06
N ILE A 32 -10.47 10.07 -2.91
CA ILE A 32 -10.07 9.30 -1.73
C ILE A 32 -11.23 8.41 -1.29
N SER A 33 -12.44 8.96 -1.27
CA SER A 33 -13.63 8.20 -0.89
C SER A 33 -13.89 7.05 -1.87
N GLU A 34 -13.73 7.31 -3.15
CA GLU A 34 -13.90 6.30 -4.19
C GLU A 34 -12.92 5.15 -4.01
N PHE A 35 -11.65 5.49 -3.73
CA PHE A 35 -10.63 4.48 -3.47
C PHE A 35 -10.95 3.69 -2.20
N ALA A 36 -11.36 4.37 -1.15
CA ALA A 36 -11.66 3.72 0.14
C ALA A 36 -12.81 2.73 0.04
N LYS A 37 -13.68 2.89 -0.94
CA LYS A 37 -14.81 1.99 -1.15
C LYS A 37 -14.49 0.86 -2.12
N SER A 38 -13.32 0.89 -2.75
CA SER A 38 -12.96 -0.10 -3.75
C SER A 38 -12.30 -1.32 -3.10
N GLU A 39 -12.32 -2.43 -3.80
CA GLU A 39 -11.62 -3.63 -3.34
C GLU A 39 -10.11 -3.43 -3.38
N HIS A 40 -9.62 -2.48 -4.14
CA HIS A 40 -8.19 -2.15 -4.18
C HIS A 40 -7.71 -1.60 -2.84
N PHE A 41 -8.58 -0.94 -2.11
CA PHE A 41 -8.23 -0.44 -0.79
C PHE A 41 -8.00 -1.58 0.19
N VAL A 42 -8.79 -2.64 0.09
CA VAL A 42 -8.62 -3.83 0.91
C VAL A 42 -7.25 -4.45 0.65
N THR A 43 -6.90 -4.58 -0.62
CA THR A 43 -5.59 -5.12 -1.01
C THR A 43 -4.46 -4.22 -0.53
N TYR A 44 -4.64 -2.92 -0.64
CA TYR A 44 -3.65 -1.93 -0.21
C TYR A 44 -3.36 -2.06 1.29
N LYS A 45 -4.42 -2.13 2.10
CA LYS A 45 -4.28 -2.31 3.55
C LYS A 45 -3.61 -3.63 3.88
N LYS A 46 -3.98 -4.68 3.16
CA LYS A 46 -3.39 -6.00 3.37
C LYS A 46 -1.89 -5.97 3.12
N LEU A 47 -1.45 -5.30 2.06
CA LEU A 47 -0.03 -5.19 1.76
C LEU A 47 0.72 -4.48 2.88
N PHE A 48 0.16 -3.42 3.43
CA PHE A 48 0.78 -2.73 4.55
C PHE A 48 0.93 -3.64 5.75
N GLN A 49 -0.10 -4.42 6.06
CA GLN A 49 -0.05 -5.34 7.19
C GLN A 49 0.96 -6.47 6.97
N GLU A 50 0.94 -7.06 5.78
CA GLU A 50 1.83 -8.19 5.48
C GLU A 50 3.30 -7.79 5.44
N LEU A 51 3.57 -6.55 5.05
CA LEU A 51 4.93 -6.04 4.98
C LEU A 51 5.39 -5.37 6.27
N GLY A 52 4.53 -5.32 7.28
CA GLY A 52 4.87 -4.74 8.56
C GLY A 52 5.03 -3.23 8.53
N LEU A 53 4.28 -2.55 7.68
CA LEU A 53 4.37 -1.10 7.53
C LEU A 53 3.41 -0.33 8.44
N SER A 54 2.45 -1.01 9.01
CA SER A 54 1.48 -0.38 9.89
C SER A 54 1.85 -0.55 11.36
#